data_ee81b211c5a8870f1ecac244756510c4
#
_entry.id   ee81b211c5a8870f1ecac244756510c4
#
_cell.length_a   1.000
_cell.length_b   1.000
_cell.length_c   1.000
_cell.angle_alpha   90.00
_cell.angle_beta   90.00
_cell.angle_gamma   90.00
#
_symmetry.space_group_name_H-M   'P 1'
#
loop_
_entity.id
_entity.type
_entity.pdbx_description
1 polymer ?
#
loop_
_entity_poly.entity_id
_entity_poly.type
_entity_poly.pdbx_seq_one_letter_code
_entity_poly.pdbx_strand_id
1 'polypeptide(L)'
;RSYLRQNNQVQGYKPKLNVVGYNRHLLLLGQVATEGEKQFVERIARSEQAAEGVYNYITVAPQGRTFGDVTNDTWGTSKVRTALLGLKPATQARVKIVTYGNVTYVMGVLTPEEQEQVTRRVSTTVGVQKVVTLYQNYTQPE
;
A
#
# COMPACT_ATOMS: atom_id res chain seq x y z
N ARG A 1 7.39 -1.79 13.01
CA ARG A 1 8.16 -0.99 12.06
C ARG A 1 9.60 -0.81 12.48
N SER A 2 9.84 -0.51 13.76
CA SER A 2 11.21 -0.48 14.25
C SER A 2 11.86 -1.86 14.12
N TYR A 3 11.05 -2.90 14.16
CA TYR A 3 11.51 -4.26 13.97
C TYR A 3 12.21 -4.43 12.62
N LEU A 4 11.60 -3.90 11.57
CA LEU A 4 12.20 -3.97 10.23
C LEU A 4 13.49 -3.19 10.15
N ARG A 5 13.58 -2.07 10.85
CA ARG A 5 14.80 -1.28 10.89
C ARG A 5 15.93 -2.02 11.60
N GLN A 6 15.59 -2.68 12.68
CA GLN A 6 16.59 -3.41 13.47
C GLN A 6 17.22 -4.56 12.70
N ASN A 7 16.50 -5.07 11.70
CA ASN A 7 16.98 -6.18 10.91
C ASN A 7 17.69 -5.74 9.63
N ASN A 8 17.99 -4.46 9.50
CA ASN A 8 18.76 -3.95 8.38
C ASN A 8 20.24 -4.31 8.62
N GLN A 9 20.71 -5.32 7.91
CA GLN A 9 22.01 -5.91 8.14
C GLN A 9 23.14 -5.29 7.31
N VAL A 10 22.78 -4.55 6.28
CA VAL A 10 23.77 -4.02 5.34
C VAL A 10 24.29 -2.69 5.83
N GLN A 11 25.57 -2.64 6.18
CA GLN A 11 26.18 -1.43 6.67
C GLN A 11 26.20 -0.35 5.58
N GLY A 12 25.72 0.83 5.94
CA GLY A 12 25.65 1.95 5.00
C GLY A 12 24.48 1.88 4.05
N TYR A 13 23.77 0.77 4.03
CA TYR A 13 22.61 0.60 3.18
C TYR A 13 21.35 0.99 3.95
N LYS A 14 20.57 1.88 3.38
CA LYS A 14 19.32 2.32 4.01
C LYS A 14 18.19 2.08 3.03
N PRO A 15 17.54 0.93 3.10
CA PRO A 15 16.41 0.66 2.21
C PRO A 15 15.29 1.66 2.48
N LYS A 16 14.70 2.15 1.41
CA LYS A 16 13.56 3.06 1.51
C LYS A 16 12.32 2.23 1.62
N LEU A 17 11.92 1.93 2.85
CA LEU A 17 10.77 1.08 3.13
C LEU A 17 9.66 1.87 3.78
N ASN A 18 8.45 1.58 3.38
CA ASN A 18 7.25 2.14 3.98
C ASN A 18 6.28 0.99 4.24
N VAL A 19 5.80 0.90 5.48
CA VAL A 19 4.87 -0.16 5.87
C VAL A 19 3.55 0.49 6.26
N VAL A 20 2.50 0.06 5.60
CA VAL A 20 1.16 0.59 5.85
C VAL A 20 0.31 -0.56 6.38
N GLY A 21 -0.30 -0.36 7.55
CA GLY A 21 -1.19 -1.37 8.14
C GLY A 21 -2.64 -0.96 8.00
N TYR A 22 -3.48 -1.90 7.62
CA TYR A 22 -4.92 -1.69 7.54
C TYR A 22 -5.65 -3.02 7.72
N ASN A 23 -6.54 -3.06 8.68
CA ASN A 23 -7.36 -4.24 8.97
C ASN A 23 -6.51 -5.51 9.06
N ARG A 24 -5.43 -5.45 9.84
CA ARG A 24 -4.49 -6.55 10.08
C ARG A 24 -3.76 -7.03 8.82
N HIS A 25 -3.78 -6.22 7.77
CA HIS A 25 -3.00 -6.51 6.57
C HIS A 25 -1.91 -5.47 6.43
N LEU A 26 -0.73 -5.91 6.04
CA LEU A 26 0.41 -5.03 5.88
C LEU A 26 0.70 -4.85 4.39
N LEU A 27 0.86 -3.61 3.99
CA LEU A 27 1.27 -3.25 2.63
C LEU A 27 2.71 -2.78 2.71
N LEU A 28 3.59 -3.50 2.03
CA LEU A 28 5.02 -3.18 2.01
C LEU A 28 5.35 -2.43 0.73
N LEU A 29 5.89 -1.25 0.88
CA LEU A 29 6.27 -0.39 -0.24
C LEU A 29 7.71 0.03 -0.07
N GLY A 30 8.37 0.33 -1.18
CA GLY A 30 9.71 0.84 -1.13
C GLY A 30 10.62 0.19 -2.15
N GLN A 31 11.92 0.36 -1.94
CA GLN A 31 12.93 -0.18 -2.83
C GLN A 31 14.00 -0.89 -2.02
N VAL A 32 14.44 -2.03 -2.54
CA VAL A 32 15.57 -2.76 -1.99
C VAL A 32 16.50 -3.11 -3.15
N ALA A 33 17.72 -3.51 -2.82
CA ALA A 33 18.74 -3.76 -3.83
C ALA A 33 18.61 -5.14 -4.48
N THR A 34 18.10 -6.12 -3.75
CA THR A 34 18.05 -7.50 -4.25
C THR A 34 16.70 -8.13 -3.94
N GLU A 35 16.39 -9.18 -4.69
CA GLU A 35 15.20 -9.98 -4.45
C GLU A 35 15.25 -10.65 -3.08
N GLY A 36 16.43 -11.05 -2.64
CA GLY A 36 16.60 -11.65 -1.31
C GLY A 36 16.19 -10.70 -0.19
N GLU A 37 16.53 -9.42 -0.35
CA GLU A 37 16.12 -8.42 0.63
C GLU A 37 14.61 -8.23 0.64
N LYS A 38 14.00 -8.26 -0.54
CA LYS A 38 12.55 -8.15 -0.64
C LYS A 38 11.87 -9.30 0.11
N GLN A 39 12.36 -10.51 -0.09
CA GLN A 39 11.81 -11.68 0.58
C GLN A 39 12.08 -11.64 2.09
N PHE A 40 13.22 -11.12 2.48
CA PHE A 40 13.56 -10.98 3.88
C PHE A 40 12.59 -10.06 4.60
N VAL A 41 12.28 -8.91 3.99
CA VAL A 41 11.32 -7.97 4.56
C VAL A 41 9.94 -8.62 4.66
N GLU A 42 9.53 -9.35 3.65
CA GLU A 42 8.25 -10.05 3.70
C GLU A 42 8.21 -11.06 4.84
N ARG A 43 9.29 -11.79 5.03
CA ARG A 43 9.36 -12.79 6.10
C ARG A 43 9.19 -12.15 7.46
N ILE A 44 9.86 -11.01 7.67
CA ILE A 44 9.72 -10.28 8.93
C ILE A 44 8.30 -9.80 9.13
N ALA A 45 7.70 -9.27 8.08
CA ALA A 45 6.32 -8.78 8.15
C ALA A 45 5.35 -9.91 8.47
N ARG A 46 5.55 -11.09 7.88
CA ARG A 46 4.68 -12.24 8.14
C ARG A 46 4.87 -12.83 9.53
N SER A 47 5.98 -12.52 10.18
CA SER A 47 6.21 -12.99 11.55
C SER A 47 5.42 -12.18 12.57
N GLU A 48 4.80 -11.07 12.16
CA GLU A 48 4.00 -10.24 13.04
C GLU A 48 2.70 -10.98 13.38
N GLN A 49 2.48 -11.24 14.64
CA GLN A 49 1.34 -12.06 15.06
C GLN A 49 0.00 -11.40 14.76
N ALA A 50 -0.03 -10.06 14.78
CA ALA A 50 -1.27 -9.34 14.55
C ALA A 50 -1.64 -9.24 13.07
N ALA A 51 -0.70 -9.58 12.17
CA ALA A 51 -0.94 -9.46 10.75
C ALA A 51 -1.59 -10.73 10.19
N GLU A 52 -2.69 -10.56 9.49
CA GLU A 52 -3.37 -11.68 8.83
C GLU A 52 -2.87 -11.90 7.41
N GLY A 53 -2.35 -10.86 6.79
CA GLY A 53 -1.83 -10.96 5.44
C GLY A 53 -0.81 -9.88 5.14
N VAL A 54 0.01 -10.13 4.14
CA VAL A 54 1.06 -9.21 3.72
C VAL A 54 0.99 -9.05 2.22
N TYR A 55 0.94 -7.80 1.77
CA TYR A 55 1.02 -7.44 0.36
C TYR A 55 2.39 -6.85 0.10
N ASN A 56 3.24 -7.57 -0.61
CA ASN A 56 4.61 -7.13 -0.86
C ASN A 56 4.73 -6.49 -2.23
N TYR A 57 4.72 -5.17 -2.24
CA TYR A 57 4.90 -4.38 -3.46
C TYR A 57 6.22 -3.63 -3.46
N ILE A 58 7.20 -4.17 -2.73
CA ILE A 58 8.55 -3.63 -2.74
C ILE A 58 9.17 -3.83 -4.12
N THR A 59 9.80 -2.79 -4.62
CA THR A 59 10.48 -2.82 -5.90
C THR A 59 11.95 -3.18 -5.71
N VAL A 60 12.47 -4.07 -6.52
CA VAL A 60 13.88 -4.41 -6.49
C VAL A 60 14.62 -3.50 -7.47
N ALA A 61 15.50 -2.67 -6.93
CA ALA A 61 16.33 -1.74 -7.71
C ALA A 61 17.79 -2.17 -7.57
N PRO A 62 18.38 -2.76 -8.60
CA PRO A 62 19.76 -3.20 -8.52
C PRO A 62 20.69 -2.05 -8.11
N GLN A 63 21.78 -2.41 -7.46
CA GLN A 63 22.74 -1.44 -6.96
C GLN A 63 23.17 -0.49 -8.05
N GLY A 64 23.21 0.81 -7.73
CA GLY A 64 23.59 1.83 -8.69
C GLY A 64 22.46 2.35 -9.55
N ARG A 65 21.27 1.75 -9.43
CA ARG A 65 20.10 2.22 -10.15
C ARG A 65 19.04 2.73 -9.17
N THR A 66 18.40 3.82 -9.56
CA THR A 66 17.26 4.34 -8.82
C THR A 66 16.09 4.40 -9.79
N PHE A 67 14.89 4.12 -9.25
CA PHE A 67 13.66 4.29 -10.03
C PHE A 67 13.11 5.69 -9.87
N GLY A 68 14.01 6.67 -9.70
CA GLY A 68 13.62 8.05 -9.49
C GLY A 68 13.21 8.29 -8.05
N ASP A 69 12.65 9.45 -7.81
CA ASP A 69 12.21 9.83 -6.47
C ASP A 69 10.89 9.14 -6.17
N VAL A 70 10.97 7.98 -5.53
CA VAL A 70 9.78 7.24 -5.14
C VAL A 70 9.44 7.64 -3.71
N THR A 71 8.40 8.44 -3.56
CA THR A 71 7.96 8.93 -2.25
C THR A 71 6.46 8.77 -2.14
N ASN A 72 5.96 8.90 -0.90
CA ASN A 72 4.53 8.97 -0.70
C ASN A 72 4.00 10.20 -1.42
N ASP A 73 2.99 9.99 -2.24
CA ASP A 73 2.39 11.06 -3.00
C ASP A 73 1.16 11.58 -2.26
N THR A 74 1.38 12.56 -1.40
CA THR A 74 0.30 13.15 -0.63
C THR A 74 -0.72 13.83 -1.53
N TRP A 75 -0.24 14.45 -2.64
CA TRP A 75 -1.11 15.11 -3.58
C TRP A 75 -2.07 14.13 -4.23
N GLY A 76 -1.55 13.00 -4.70
CA GLY A 76 -2.38 11.98 -5.32
C GLY A 76 -3.39 11.40 -4.35
N THR A 77 -2.97 11.16 -3.12
CA THR A 77 -3.87 10.66 -2.08
C THR A 77 -5.01 11.66 -1.82
N SER A 78 -4.69 12.95 -1.74
CA SER A 78 -5.70 13.98 -1.52
C SER A 78 -6.71 14.04 -2.66
N LYS A 79 -6.24 13.96 -3.89
CA LYS A 79 -7.12 13.98 -5.06
C LYS A 79 -8.08 12.79 -5.08
N VAL A 80 -7.54 11.62 -4.80
CA VAL A 80 -8.35 10.41 -4.78
C VAL A 80 -9.39 10.47 -3.67
N ARG A 81 -9.00 10.96 -2.51
CA ARG A 81 -9.94 11.12 -1.41
C ARG A 81 -11.07 12.07 -1.78
N THR A 82 -10.74 13.15 -2.47
CA THR A 82 -11.74 14.10 -2.93
C THR A 82 -12.72 13.42 -3.90
N ALA A 83 -12.21 12.56 -4.76
CA ALA A 83 -13.06 11.83 -5.70
C ALA A 83 -14.05 10.89 -5.01
N LEU A 84 -13.74 10.45 -3.79
CA LEU A 84 -14.59 9.55 -3.04
C LEU A 84 -15.70 10.26 -2.25
N LEU A 85 -15.69 11.59 -2.21
CA LEU A 85 -16.64 12.35 -1.42
C LEU A 85 -18.09 12.15 -1.85
N GLY A 86 -18.31 11.67 -3.07
CA GLY A 86 -19.66 11.37 -3.54
C GLY A 86 -20.23 10.05 -3.02
N LEU A 87 -19.40 9.26 -2.36
CA LEU A 87 -19.85 7.98 -1.83
C LEU A 87 -20.39 8.14 -0.40
N LYS A 88 -21.06 7.09 0.09
CA LYS A 88 -21.60 7.09 1.44
C LYS A 88 -20.49 7.28 2.45
N PRO A 89 -20.72 8.06 3.53
CA PRO A 89 -19.68 8.25 4.55
C PRO A 89 -19.18 6.94 5.14
N ALA A 90 -20.07 5.95 5.32
CA ALA A 90 -19.66 4.66 5.86
C ALA A 90 -18.68 3.95 4.92
N THR A 91 -18.89 4.08 3.60
CA THR A 91 -17.97 3.51 2.62
C THR A 91 -16.62 4.22 2.68
N GLN A 92 -16.63 5.55 2.74
CA GLN A 92 -15.40 6.33 2.82
C GLN A 92 -14.58 5.97 4.05
N ALA A 93 -15.26 5.72 5.16
CA ALA A 93 -14.58 5.39 6.42
C ALA A 93 -13.86 4.04 6.36
N ARG A 94 -14.25 3.17 5.43
CA ARG A 94 -13.67 1.83 5.30
C ARG A 94 -12.65 1.72 4.17
N VAL A 95 -12.18 2.85 3.66
CA VAL A 95 -11.22 2.88 2.57
C VAL A 95 -9.95 3.59 3.04
N LYS A 96 -8.81 3.01 2.71
CA LYS A 96 -7.52 3.63 2.94
C LYS A 96 -6.78 3.75 1.62
N ILE A 97 -6.32 4.96 1.33
CA ILE A 97 -5.62 5.27 0.08
C ILE A 97 -4.17 5.56 0.39
N VAL A 98 -3.29 4.95 -0.39
CA VAL A 98 -1.85 5.23 -0.31
C VAL A 98 -1.36 5.39 -1.74
N THR A 99 -0.65 6.49 -2.01
CA THR A 99 0.00 6.68 -3.31
C THR A 99 1.50 6.62 -3.11
N TYR A 100 2.16 5.87 -3.99
CA TYR A 100 3.58 5.66 -3.90
C TYR A 100 4.12 5.33 -5.30
N GLY A 101 5.09 6.13 -5.76
CA GLY A 101 5.72 5.86 -7.05
C GLY A 101 4.74 5.88 -8.21
N ASN A 102 3.79 6.80 -8.21
CA ASN A 102 2.76 6.94 -9.25
C ASN A 102 1.76 5.80 -9.28
N VAL A 103 1.75 4.98 -8.24
CA VAL A 103 0.77 3.91 -8.09
C VAL A 103 -0.13 4.24 -6.91
N THR A 104 -1.43 4.14 -7.11
CA THR A 104 -2.42 4.35 -6.06
C THR A 104 -2.86 2.99 -5.54
N TYR A 105 -2.62 2.76 -4.26
CA TYR A 105 -3.02 1.52 -3.59
C TYR A 105 -4.29 1.81 -2.80
N VAL A 106 -5.31 1.02 -3.05
CA VAL A 106 -6.61 1.21 -2.41
C VAL A 106 -6.90 -0.01 -1.55
N MET A 107 -6.96 0.21 -0.25
CA MET A 107 -7.28 -0.84 0.71
C MET A 107 -8.66 -0.57 1.29
N GLY A 108 -9.38 -1.61 1.61
CA GLY A 108 -10.68 -1.41 2.21
C GLY A 108 -11.38 -2.71 2.50
N VAL A 109 -12.30 -2.65 3.46
CA VAL A 109 -13.20 -3.76 3.77
C VAL A 109 -14.56 -3.34 3.23
N LEU A 110 -14.91 -3.84 2.05
CA LEU A 110 -16.04 -3.34 1.28
C LEU A 110 -16.87 -4.48 0.72
N THR A 111 -18.16 -4.20 0.49
CA THR A 111 -18.99 -5.12 -0.27
C THR A 111 -18.56 -5.10 -1.73
N PRO A 112 -18.90 -6.13 -2.52
CA PRO A 112 -18.55 -6.12 -3.94
C PRO A 112 -19.02 -4.88 -4.69
N GLU A 113 -20.20 -4.37 -4.36
CA GLU A 113 -20.70 -3.14 -4.98
C GLU A 113 -19.85 -1.93 -4.63
N GLU A 114 -19.49 -1.81 -3.34
CA GLU A 114 -18.64 -0.72 -2.89
C GLU A 114 -17.27 -0.78 -3.52
N GLN A 115 -16.73 -1.99 -3.66
CA GLN A 115 -15.44 -2.17 -4.31
C GLN A 115 -15.46 -1.63 -5.73
N GLU A 116 -16.53 -1.93 -6.47
CA GLU A 116 -16.67 -1.45 -7.84
C GLU A 116 -16.78 0.05 -7.88
N GLN A 117 -17.58 0.64 -7.00
CA GLN A 117 -17.77 2.08 -6.94
C GLN A 117 -16.45 2.81 -6.63
N VAL A 118 -15.74 2.32 -5.62
CA VAL A 118 -14.47 2.92 -5.22
C VAL A 118 -13.45 2.81 -6.34
N THR A 119 -13.32 1.63 -6.93
CA THR A 119 -12.38 1.41 -8.02
C THR A 119 -12.66 2.35 -9.19
N ARG A 120 -13.91 2.48 -9.56
CA ARG A 120 -14.29 3.35 -10.67
C ARG A 120 -13.92 4.80 -10.40
N ARG A 121 -14.22 5.29 -9.21
CA ARG A 121 -13.91 6.68 -8.88
C ARG A 121 -12.41 6.93 -8.80
N VAL A 122 -11.67 5.99 -8.23
CA VAL A 122 -10.21 6.14 -8.15
C VAL A 122 -9.59 6.12 -9.54
N SER A 123 -9.98 5.15 -10.37
CA SER A 123 -9.35 4.98 -11.67
C SER A 123 -9.70 6.09 -12.66
N THR A 124 -10.79 6.81 -12.44
CA THR A 124 -11.17 7.92 -13.30
C THR A 124 -10.71 9.28 -12.77
N THR A 125 -10.01 9.30 -11.65
CA THR A 125 -9.48 10.54 -11.10
C THR A 125 -8.33 11.03 -11.98
N VAL A 126 -8.36 12.31 -12.34
CA VAL A 126 -7.31 12.92 -13.17
C VAL A 126 -5.98 12.83 -12.45
N GLY A 127 -4.96 12.35 -13.15
CA GLY A 127 -3.61 12.22 -12.61
C GLY A 127 -3.29 10.85 -12.06
N VAL A 128 -4.29 9.98 -11.89
CA VAL A 128 -4.06 8.61 -11.44
C VAL A 128 -3.61 7.79 -12.64
N GLN A 129 -2.43 7.18 -12.55
CA GLN A 129 -1.86 6.42 -13.66
C GLN A 129 -2.07 4.92 -13.50
N LYS A 130 -1.90 4.43 -12.28
CA LYS A 130 -2.05 3.00 -12.02
C LYS A 130 -2.73 2.80 -10.67
N VAL A 131 -3.64 1.85 -10.62
CA VAL A 131 -4.39 1.54 -9.40
C VAL A 131 -4.18 0.08 -9.05
N VAL A 132 -3.87 -0.17 -7.79
CA VAL A 132 -3.79 -1.52 -7.23
C VAL A 132 -4.85 -1.62 -6.16
N THR A 133 -5.76 -2.55 -6.31
CA THR A 133 -6.85 -2.72 -5.35
C THR A 133 -6.57 -3.90 -4.44
N LEU A 134 -6.66 -3.66 -3.14
CA LEU A 134 -6.36 -4.64 -2.12
C LEU A 134 -7.54 -4.71 -1.15
N TYR A 135 -8.70 -5.04 -1.71
CA TYR A 135 -9.94 -5.07 -0.95
C TYR A 135 -10.12 -6.38 -0.22
N GLN A 136 -10.86 -6.30 0.88
CA GLN A 136 -11.37 -7.46 1.56
C GLN A 136 -12.89 -7.36 1.54
N ASN A 137 -13.54 -8.50 1.44
CA ASN A 137 -14.99 -8.52 1.35
C ASN A 137 -15.59 -8.23 2.72
N TYR A 138 -16.51 -7.28 2.73
CA TYR A 138 -17.25 -6.93 3.92
C TYR A 138 -18.59 -7.66 3.90
N THR A 139 -18.86 -8.38 4.97
CA THR A 139 -20.14 -9.07 5.14
C THR A 139 -20.84 -8.44 6.31
N GLN A 140 -22.05 -7.90 6.04
CA GLN A 140 -22.82 -7.32 7.12
C GLN A 140 -23.31 -8.43 8.06
N PRO A 141 -23.19 -8.21 9.37
CA PRO A 141 -23.77 -9.17 10.31
C PRO A 141 -25.28 -9.15 10.17
N GLU A 142 -25.86 -10.30 10.26
CA GLU A 142 -27.32 -10.45 10.20
C GLU A 142 -27.97 -10.14 11.54
#